data_3b18333f3aa68e754f5520fef9acd840
#
_entry.id   3b18333f3aa68e754f5520fef9acd840
#
_cell.length_a   1.000
_cell.length_b   1.000
_cell.length_c   1.000
_cell.angle_alpha   90.00
_cell.angle_beta   90.00
_cell.angle_gamma   90.00
#
_symmetry.space_group_name_H-M   'P 1'
#
loop_
_entity.id
_entity.type
_entity.pdbx_description
1 polymer ?
#
loop_
_entity_poly.entity_id
_entity_poly.type
_entity_poly.pdbx_seq_one_letter_code
_entity_poly.pdbx_strand_id
1 'polypeptide(L)'
;MAKRRSLYKNDNNEPPSLYRKETNQRGSVYGRNARNRRNGQTKINFSRILSGIFTWIRRNPKLARNIFLIVILLLAVFLVASHIPNSNDNGGKTSPTTTKIGNNSLGTVYKEGPYGNTKSNVSIAYILGVHPREQGAHRLMEQAFKENADSLNCSYYIYKINVTQSPTDYEESRLNGQLLGKEFVVPDIVNNNFTAAVDVHYSNGNWGVEGFIFTPNENNTVSSQLGHAIANNFPWITYYTPPNPTSPQYVTGPLNDGGVGAIIYEAYTEDDNNVTLEHDREMVKFIDKWASKL
;
A
#
# COMPACT_ATOMS: atom_id res chain seq x y z
N MET A 1 -10.30 50.07 -13.32
CA MET A 1 -10.09 50.13 -11.87
C MET A 1 -11.35 49.63 -11.17
N ALA A 2 -11.34 48.41 -10.67
CA ALA A 2 -12.34 47.90 -9.76
C ALA A 2 -11.67 46.89 -8.82
N LYS A 3 -11.54 47.29 -7.56
CA LYS A 3 -10.99 46.48 -6.47
C LYS A 3 -11.98 45.39 -6.09
N ARG A 4 -11.61 44.11 -6.23
CA ARG A 4 -12.31 43.01 -5.58
C ARG A 4 -11.75 42.84 -4.15
N ARG A 5 -12.63 43.03 -3.17
CA ARG A 5 -12.38 42.79 -1.75
C ARG A 5 -12.40 41.29 -1.47
N SER A 6 -11.38 40.84 -0.78
CA SER A 6 -11.31 39.56 -0.08
C SER A 6 -12.36 39.51 1.04
N LEU A 7 -13.14 38.45 1.06
CA LEU A 7 -14.01 38.06 2.16
C LEU A 7 -13.55 36.69 2.69
N TYR A 8 -12.53 36.71 3.53
CA TYR A 8 -12.33 35.63 4.48
C TYR A 8 -12.78 36.12 5.85
N LYS A 9 -13.93 35.62 6.29
CA LYS A 9 -14.41 35.75 7.66
C LYS A 9 -13.96 34.50 8.42
N ASN A 10 -13.14 34.73 9.44
CA ASN A 10 -12.88 33.76 10.50
C ASN A 10 -14.14 33.63 11.35
N ASP A 11 -14.72 32.48 11.42
CA ASP A 11 -15.67 32.12 12.46
C ASP A 11 -15.17 30.86 13.17
N ASN A 12 -14.59 31.11 14.34
CA ASN A 12 -14.35 30.11 15.38
C ASN A 12 -15.71 29.70 15.96
N ASN A 13 -16.17 28.50 15.69
CA ASN A 13 -17.22 27.86 16.47
C ASN A 13 -16.90 26.37 16.63
N GLU A 14 -16.43 26.03 17.80
CA GLU A 14 -16.37 24.65 18.28
C GLU A 14 -17.78 24.14 18.57
N PRO A 15 -18.11 22.89 18.21
CA PRO A 15 -19.35 22.27 18.65
C PRO A 15 -19.21 21.72 20.08
N PRO A 16 -20.27 21.79 20.91
CA PRO A 16 -20.23 21.40 22.32
C PRO A 16 -20.16 19.89 22.51
N SER A 17 -19.31 19.49 23.43
CA SER A 17 -19.18 18.13 23.94
C SER A 17 -20.42 17.68 24.72
N LEU A 18 -21.07 16.61 24.28
CA LEU A 18 -22.09 15.90 25.03
C LEU A 18 -21.51 14.60 25.61
N TYR A 19 -20.84 14.71 26.75
CA TYR A 19 -20.66 13.59 27.64
C TYR A 19 -21.61 13.75 28.83
N ARG A 20 -22.66 12.93 28.88
CA ARG A 20 -23.53 12.78 30.05
C ARG A 20 -23.12 11.54 30.81
N LYS A 21 -22.55 11.74 32.00
CA LYS A 21 -22.41 10.71 33.04
C LYS A 21 -23.80 10.44 33.62
N GLU A 22 -24.20 9.21 33.61
CA GLU A 22 -25.25 8.73 34.55
C GLU A 22 -24.67 7.68 35.48
N THR A 23 -24.51 8.11 36.71
CA THR A 23 -24.42 7.25 37.89
C THR A 23 -25.84 6.96 38.31
N ASN A 24 -26.20 5.69 38.50
CA ASN A 24 -27.17 5.36 39.51
C ASN A 24 -26.96 3.97 40.11
N GLN A 25 -26.97 3.99 41.43
CA GLN A 25 -26.94 2.92 42.40
C GLN A 25 -28.27 2.21 42.56
N ARG A 26 -28.16 1.06 43.28
CA ARG A 26 -29.19 0.26 43.98
C ARG A 26 -29.81 -0.84 43.12
N GLY A 27 -29.91 -2.05 43.56
CA GLY A 27 -29.71 -2.68 44.89
C GLY A 27 -30.28 -4.09 44.85
N SER A 28 -29.64 -4.95 45.61
CA SER A 28 -30.22 -5.97 46.45
C SER A 28 -31.04 -7.16 45.90
N VAL A 29 -30.50 -8.34 46.21
CA VAL A 29 -31.15 -9.46 46.92
C VAL A 29 -31.72 -10.62 46.08
N TYR A 30 -31.37 -11.81 46.59
CA TYR A 30 -31.74 -13.21 46.35
C TYR A 30 -30.88 -13.93 45.31
N GLY A 31 -30.03 -14.85 45.65
CA GLY A 31 -30.11 -15.95 46.58
C GLY A 31 -30.33 -17.27 45.85
N ARG A 32 -29.36 -18.15 45.99
CA ARG A 32 -29.40 -19.63 45.92
C ARG A 32 -28.81 -20.34 44.73
N ASN A 33 -27.73 -21.04 45.06
CA ASN A 33 -27.42 -22.39 44.57
C ASN A 33 -27.10 -22.58 43.11
N ALA A 34 -25.82 -22.37 42.76
CA ALA A 34 -25.21 -23.06 41.61
C ALA A 34 -24.17 -24.06 42.16
N ARG A 35 -24.46 -25.31 41.94
CA ARG A 35 -23.65 -26.48 42.27
C ARG A 35 -22.24 -26.34 41.68
N ASN A 36 -21.26 -26.52 42.53
CA ASN A 36 -19.85 -26.72 42.21
C ASN A 36 -19.69 -27.90 41.25
N ARG A 37 -19.58 -27.64 39.93
CA ARG A 37 -18.99 -28.58 39.01
C ARG A 37 -17.48 -28.38 39.06
N ARG A 38 -16.80 -29.23 39.83
CA ARG A 38 -15.36 -29.38 39.79
C ARG A 38 -14.97 -29.81 38.38
N ASN A 39 -14.40 -28.90 37.61
CA ASN A 39 -13.63 -29.22 36.43
C ASN A 39 -12.36 -29.95 36.89
N GLY A 40 -12.35 -31.27 36.77
CA GLY A 40 -11.17 -32.10 36.97
C GLY A 40 -10.16 -31.86 35.84
N GLN A 41 -9.35 -30.82 35.98
CA GLN A 41 -8.11 -30.71 35.17
C GLN A 41 -7.17 -31.76 35.76
N THR A 42 -7.01 -32.87 35.09
CA THR A 42 -5.93 -33.84 35.29
C THR A 42 -4.61 -33.14 35.06
N LYS A 43 -3.99 -32.65 36.13
CA LYS A 43 -2.61 -32.15 36.07
C LYS A 43 -1.71 -33.33 35.66
N ILE A 44 -1.27 -33.34 34.41
CA ILE A 44 -0.29 -34.30 33.90
C ILE A 44 0.98 -34.13 34.75
N ASN A 45 1.32 -35.13 35.54
CA ASN A 45 2.48 -35.06 36.42
C ASN A 45 3.74 -35.38 35.62
N PHE A 46 4.35 -34.34 35.03
CA PHE A 46 5.53 -34.42 34.14
C PHE A 46 6.71 -35.15 34.80
N SER A 47 6.89 -35.06 36.11
CA SER A 47 7.96 -35.72 36.82
C SER A 47 7.81 -37.25 36.84
N ARG A 48 6.57 -37.78 36.92
CA ARG A 48 6.31 -39.22 36.79
C ARG A 48 6.57 -39.75 35.38
N ILE A 49 6.24 -38.98 34.36
CA ILE A 49 6.51 -39.36 32.95
C ILE A 49 8.02 -39.42 32.71
N LEU A 50 8.76 -38.41 33.14
CA LEU A 50 10.21 -38.34 32.98
C LEU A 50 10.90 -39.50 33.75
N SER A 51 10.52 -39.81 34.98
CA SER A 51 11.08 -40.92 35.74
C SER A 51 10.80 -42.28 35.06
N GLY A 52 9.62 -42.45 34.47
CA GLY A 52 9.28 -43.63 33.67
C GLY A 52 10.17 -43.81 32.43
N ILE A 53 10.39 -42.72 31.69
CA ILE A 53 11.28 -42.71 30.54
C ILE A 53 12.73 -43.05 30.90
N PHE A 54 13.27 -42.45 31.97
CA PHE A 54 14.64 -42.76 32.47
C PHE A 54 14.80 -44.20 32.87
N THR A 55 13.78 -44.78 33.56
CA THR A 55 13.82 -46.19 33.98
C THR A 55 13.77 -47.12 32.76
N TRP A 56 12.97 -46.80 31.77
CA TRP A 56 12.85 -47.55 30.51
C TRP A 56 14.16 -47.49 29.70
N ILE A 57 14.80 -46.32 29.55
CA ILE A 57 16.08 -46.13 28.90
C ILE A 57 17.17 -47.00 29.54
N ARG A 58 17.23 -47.02 30.89
CA ARG A 58 18.21 -47.88 31.64
C ARG A 58 17.98 -49.35 31.39
N ARG A 59 16.75 -49.80 31.23
CA ARG A 59 16.42 -51.21 30.99
C ARG A 59 16.63 -51.65 29.55
N ASN A 60 16.57 -50.71 28.58
CA ASN A 60 16.66 -50.99 27.17
C ASN A 60 17.71 -50.11 26.41
N PRO A 61 18.97 -50.11 26.80
CA PRO A 61 19.95 -49.14 26.30
C PRO A 61 20.23 -49.23 24.80
N LYS A 62 20.19 -50.43 24.23
CA LYS A 62 20.36 -50.63 22.78
C LYS A 62 19.16 -50.06 21.98
N LEU A 63 17.94 -50.31 22.48
CA LEU A 63 16.72 -49.84 21.85
C LEU A 63 16.59 -48.33 21.96
N ALA A 64 16.88 -47.78 23.15
CA ALA A 64 16.86 -46.33 23.39
C ALA A 64 17.86 -45.58 22.49
N ARG A 65 19.10 -46.14 22.32
CA ARG A 65 20.09 -45.57 21.36
C ARG A 65 19.58 -45.58 19.93
N ASN A 66 18.96 -46.66 19.49
CA ASN A 66 18.46 -46.77 18.12
C ASN A 66 17.29 -45.79 17.88
N ILE A 67 16.36 -45.64 18.83
CA ILE A 67 15.29 -44.63 18.75
C ILE A 67 15.86 -43.21 18.70
N PHE A 68 16.86 -42.90 19.54
CA PHE A 68 17.51 -41.60 19.55
C PHE A 68 18.19 -41.29 18.19
N LEU A 69 18.88 -42.27 17.59
CA LEU A 69 19.47 -42.10 16.27
C LEU A 69 18.41 -41.89 15.17
N ILE A 70 17.27 -42.59 15.23
CA ILE A 70 16.15 -42.38 14.30
C ILE A 70 15.55 -40.97 14.45
N VAL A 71 15.39 -40.50 15.68
CA VAL A 71 14.87 -39.15 15.95
C VAL A 71 15.83 -38.08 15.42
N ILE A 72 17.14 -38.24 15.63
CA ILE A 72 18.14 -37.33 15.06
C ILE A 72 18.12 -37.38 13.54
N LEU A 73 18.02 -38.56 12.92
CA LEU A 73 17.91 -38.68 11.47
C LEU A 73 16.65 -37.98 10.92
N LEU A 74 15.51 -38.18 11.58
CA LEU A 74 14.25 -37.51 11.18
C LEU A 74 14.33 -36.01 11.36
N LEU A 75 14.98 -35.52 12.43
CA LEU A 75 15.24 -34.08 12.63
C LEU A 75 16.16 -33.52 11.56
N ALA A 76 17.24 -34.25 11.21
CA ALA A 76 18.16 -33.86 10.15
C ALA A 76 17.45 -33.83 8.79
N VAL A 77 16.60 -34.83 8.48
CA VAL A 77 15.78 -34.85 7.24
C VAL A 77 14.78 -33.70 7.23
N PHE A 78 14.14 -33.41 8.35
CA PHE A 78 13.23 -32.28 8.48
C PHE A 78 13.95 -30.94 8.29
N LEU A 79 15.12 -30.75 8.87
CA LEU A 79 15.94 -29.55 8.70
C LEU A 79 16.41 -29.41 7.24
N VAL A 80 16.87 -30.50 6.62
CA VAL A 80 17.25 -30.48 5.20
C VAL A 80 16.03 -30.21 4.31
N ALA A 81 14.89 -30.84 4.58
CA ALA A 81 13.66 -30.62 3.82
C ALA A 81 13.12 -29.18 3.97
N SER A 82 13.29 -28.57 5.16
CA SER A 82 12.90 -27.17 5.39
C SER A 82 13.86 -26.16 4.74
N HIS A 83 15.06 -26.59 4.32
CA HIS A 83 16.06 -25.74 3.63
C HIS A 83 16.20 -26.08 2.14
N ILE A 84 15.49 -27.10 1.63
CA ILE A 84 15.40 -27.31 0.18
C ILE A 84 14.42 -26.22 -0.32
N PRO A 85 14.92 -25.24 -1.11
CA PRO A 85 13.99 -24.35 -1.80
C PRO A 85 13.11 -25.25 -2.66
N ASN A 86 11.81 -25.14 -2.45
CA ASN A 86 10.83 -25.93 -3.20
C ASN A 86 10.91 -25.52 -4.67
N SER A 87 11.74 -26.19 -5.46
CA SER A 87 11.98 -25.88 -6.88
C SER A 87 10.76 -26.14 -7.77
N ASN A 88 9.61 -26.47 -7.18
CA ASN A 88 8.29 -26.45 -7.80
C ASN A 88 7.52 -25.16 -7.52
N ASP A 89 8.18 -24.14 -6.98
CA ASP A 89 7.61 -22.80 -6.98
C ASP A 89 7.69 -22.26 -8.44
N ASN A 90 6.81 -22.77 -9.29
CA ASN A 90 6.25 -22.00 -10.38
C ASN A 90 5.75 -20.74 -9.69
N GLY A 91 6.58 -19.68 -9.71
CA GLY A 91 6.34 -18.43 -8.99
C GLY A 91 4.88 -18.10 -9.20
N GLY A 92 4.10 -18.25 -8.14
CA GLY A 92 2.65 -18.21 -8.23
C GLY A 92 2.25 -16.89 -8.86
N LYS A 93 2.04 -16.88 -10.17
CA LYS A 93 1.37 -15.79 -10.86
C LYS A 93 -0.04 -15.80 -10.31
N THR A 94 -0.22 -15.17 -9.16
CA THR A 94 -1.55 -14.85 -8.66
C THR A 94 -2.12 -13.84 -9.65
N SER A 95 -3.20 -14.20 -10.30
CA SER A 95 -3.91 -13.20 -11.11
C SER A 95 -4.27 -12.03 -10.23
N PRO A 96 -3.99 -10.79 -10.67
CA PRO A 96 -4.31 -9.61 -9.89
C PRO A 96 -5.81 -9.57 -9.59
N THR A 97 -6.16 -9.17 -8.39
CA THR A 97 -7.56 -9.03 -7.97
C THR A 97 -7.92 -7.56 -7.85
N THR A 98 -9.16 -7.21 -8.17
CA THR A 98 -9.67 -5.86 -7.97
C THR A 98 -10.52 -5.84 -6.71
N THR A 99 -10.15 -5.00 -5.75
CA THR A 99 -10.86 -4.82 -4.49
C THR A 99 -11.36 -3.38 -4.38
N LYS A 100 -12.62 -3.20 -4.02
CA LYS A 100 -13.14 -1.89 -3.64
C LYS A 100 -12.65 -1.56 -2.24
N ILE A 101 -11.82 -0.52 -2.09
CA ILE A 101 -11.24 -0.11 -0.80
C ILE A 101 -12.02 1.01 -0.12
N GLY A 102 -12.88 1.72 -0.85
CA GLY A 102 -13.76 2.74 -0.29
C GLY A 102 -14.76 3.30 -1.27
N ASN A 103 -15.80 3.91 -0.73
CA ASN A 103 -16.76 4.73 -1.49
C ASN A 103 -17.51 5.69 -0.57
N ASN A 104 -17.88 6.84 -1.11
CA ASN A 104 -18.76 7.84 -0.49
C ASN A 104 -19.61 8.52 -1.57
N SER A 105 -20.25 9.66 -1.27
CA SER A 105 -21.05 10.40 -2.24
C SER A 105 -20.26 10.96 -3.42
N LEU A 106 -18.95 11.12 -3.30
CA LEU A 106 -18.08 11.66 -4.36
C LEU A 106 -17.71 10.61 -5.40
N GLY A 107 -17.62 9.32 -5.00
CA GLY A 107 -17.22 8.25 -5.90
C GLY A 107 -16.77 6.98 -5.20
N THR A 108 -15.97 6.19 -5.93
CA THR A 108 -15.50 4.89 -5.48
C THR A 108 -14.00 4.74 -5.78
N VAL A 109 -13.27 4.06 -4.88
CA VAL A 109 -11.85 3.76 -5.06
C VAL A 109 -11.65 2.25 -5.10
N TYR A 110 -10.88 1.80 -6.08
CA TYR A 110 -10.48 0.41 -6.27
C TYR A 110 -8.97 0.27 -6.15
N LYS A 111 -8.54 -0.87 -5.62
CA LYS A 111 -7.15 -1.33 -5.61
C LYS A 111 -7.07 -2.60 -6.43
N GLU A 112 -6.21 -2.63 -7.43
CA GLU A 112 -5.97 -3.77 -8.31
C GLU A 112 -4.54 -4.27 -8.12
N GLY A 113 -4.35 -5.55 -7.94
CA GLY A 113 -3.05 -6.18 -7.71
C GLY A 113 -3.14 -7.40 -6.76
N PRO A 114 -1.99 -7.95 -6.31
CA PRO A 114 -0.64 -7.55 -6.71
C PRO A 114 -0.27 -7.98 -8.14
N TYR A 115 0.59 -7.21 -8.76
CA TYR A 115 1.26 -7.51 -10.01
C TYR A 115 2.76 -7.72 -9.78
N GLY A 116 3.48 -8.22 -10.76
CA GLY A 116 4.93 -8.42 -10.69
C GLY A 116 5.32 -9.52 -9.70
N ASN A 117 6.44 -9.31 -9.01
CA ASN A 117 6.92 -10.25 -8.00
C ASN A 117 6.18 -10.06 -6.67
N THR A 118 5.14 -10.84 -6.45
CA THR A 118 4.29 -10.77 -5.25
C THR A 118 5.02 -11.13 -3.94
N LYS A 119 6.24 -11.67 -4.01
CA LYS A 119 7.11 -12.00 -2.87
C LYS A 119 8.12 -10.89 -2.56
N SER A 120 8.16 -9.83 -3.36
CA SER A 120 9.05 -8.69 -3.12
C SER A 120 8.66 -7.95 -1.84
N ASN A 121 9.66 -7.55 -1.07
CA ASN A 121 9.49 -6.66 0.08
C ASN A 121 9.29 -5.19 -0.35
N VAL A 122 9.53 -4.90 -1.63
CA VAL A 122 9.31 -3.57 -2.21
C VAL A 122 7.94 -3.53 -2.86
N SER A 123 7.06 -2.67 -2.36
CA SER A 123 5.72 -2.44 -2.92
C SER A 123 5.60 -1.04 -3.48
N ILE A 124 5.06 -0.93 -4.70
CA ILE A 124 4.92 0.32 -5.43
C ILE A 124 3.47 0.51 -5.85
N ALA A 125 2.94 1.72 -5.68
CA ALA A 125 1.60 2.09 -6.08
C ALA A 125 1.61 2.99 -7.33
N TYR A 126 0.72 2.74 -8.28
CA TYR A 126 0.31 3.71 -9.30
C TYR A 126 -1.08 4.23 -8.96
N ILE A 127 -1.23 5.56 -8.89
CA ILE A 127 -2.49 6.22 -8.51
C ILE A 127 -3.05 6.90 -9.75
N LEU A 128 -4.25 6.47 -10.15
CA LEU A 128 -4.92 6.89 -11.37
C LEU A 128 -6.30 7.46 -11.04
N GLY A 129 -6.68 8.56 -11.67
CA GLY A 129 -8.02 9.11 -11.57
C GLY A 129 -8.21 10.19 -10.50
N VAL A 130 -7.12 10.69 -9.88
CA VAL A 130 -7.18 11.86 -8.98
C VAL A 130 -7.82 13.05 -9.69
N HIS A 131 -7.50 13.22 -10.96
CA HIS A 131 -8.16 14.17 -11.84
C HIS A 131 -8.92 13.44 -12.95
N PRO A 132 -10.25 13.29 -12.85
CA PRO A 132 -11.04 12.43 -13.74
C PRO A 132 -10.94 12.77 -15.23
N ARG A 133 -10.63 14.02 -15.57
CA ARG A 133 -10.54 14.47 -16.98
C ARG A 133 -9.20 14.14 -17.64
N GLU A 134 -8.25 13.60 -16.91
CA GLU A 134 -6.92 13.21 -17.37
C GLU A 134 -6.86 11.71 -17.77
N GLN A 135 -7.98 11.16 -18.23
CA GLN A 135 -8.15 9.74 -18.54
C GLN A 135 -7.15 9.20 -19.58
N GLY A 136 -6.64 10.07 -20.46
CA GLY A 136 -5.63 9.68 -21.44
C GLY A 136 -4.37 9.16 -20.78
N ALA A 137 -3.76 9.95 -19.86
CA ALA A 137 -2.59 9.56 -19.11
C ALA A 137 -2.85 8.28 -18.31
N HIS A 138 -3.96 8.24 -17.58
CA HIS A 138 -4.30 7.10 -16.75
C HIS A 138 -4.41 5.79 -17.53
N ARG A 139 -5.07 5.82 -18.69
CA ARG A 139 -5.26 4.65 -19.55
C ARG A 139 -3.93 4.18 -20.15
N LEU A 140 -3.09 5.12 -20.61
CA LEU A 140 -1.80 4.78 -21.23
C LEU A 140 -0.83 4.22 -20.18
N MET A 141 -0.75 4.83 -19.01
CA MET A 141 0.05 4.31 -17.90
C MET A 141 -0.45 2.92 -17.45
N GLU A 142 -1.75 2.71 -17.32
CA GLU A 142 -2.30 1.40 -16.97
C GLU A 142 -1.96 0.35 -18.03
N GLN A 143 -2.03 0.71 -19.30
CA GLN A 143 -1.65 -0.17 -20.43
C GLN A 143 -0.15 -0.52 -20.37
N ALA A 144 0.71 0.49 -20.29
CA ALA A 144 2.17 0.32 -20.20
C ALA A 144 2.57 -0.58 -19.02
N PHE A 145 1.92 -0.36 -17.89
CA PHE A 145 2.14 -1.14 -16.68
C PHE A 145 1.74 -2.61 -16.90
N LYS A 146 0.52 -2.88 -17.36
CA LYS A 146 0.01 -4.26 -17.55
C LYS A 146 0.80 -5.05 -18.59
N GLU A 147 1.29 -4.40 -19.63
CA GLU A 147 2.15 -5.03 -20.64
C GLU A 147 3.50 -5.48 -20.09
N ASN A 148 4.00 -4.84 -19.04
CA ASN A 148 5.28 -5.16 -18.40
C ASN A 148 5.14 -6.01 -17.13
N ALA A 149 3.93 -6.19 -16.58
CA ALA A 149 3.65 -6.75 -15.28
C ALA A 149 4.36 -8.07 -14.99
N ASP A 150 4.42 -8.96 -15.98
CA ASP A 150 5.02 -10.29 -15.86
C ASP A 150 6.55 -10.28 -15.65
N SER A 151 7.21 -9.18 -15.97
CA SER A 151 8.67 -9.01 -15.91
C SER A 151 9.15 -8.17 -14.73
N LEU A 152 8.25 -7.63 -13.91
CA LEU A 152 8.58 -6.73 -12.83
C LEU A 152 9.14 -7.48 -11.61
N ASN A 153 10.17 -6.92 -11.00
CA ASN A 153 10.90 -7.47 -9.85
C ASN A 153 10.27 -7.09 -8.50
N CYS A 154 9.54 -5.99 -8.45
CA CYS A 154 8.84 -5.51 -7.27
C CYS A 154 7.37 -5.92 -7.27
N SER A 155 6.68 -5.73 -6.15
CA SER A 155 5.23 -5.92 -6.02
C SER A 155 4.51 -4.61 -6.35
N TYR A 156 3.46 -4.67 -7.17
CA TYR A 156 2.78 -3.48 -7.66
C TYR A 156 1.28 -3.52 -7.45
N TYR A 157 0.71 -2.31 -7.25
CA TYR A 157 -0.72 -2.12 -7.14
C TYR A 157 -1.16 -0.87 -7.91
N ILE A 158 -2.31 -0.95 -8.57
CA ILE A 158 -2.95 0.18 -9.24
C ILE A 158 -4.14 0.62 -8.41
N TYR A 159 -4.15 1.88 -7.98
CA TYR A 159 -5.28 2.53 -7.34
C TYR A 159 -6.06 3.31 -8.38
N LYS A 160 -7.37 3.04 -8.48
CA LYS A 160 -8.27 3.67 -9.45
C LYS A 160 -9.33 4.46 -8.71
N ILE A 161 -9.30 5.78 -8.87
CA ILE A 161 -10.29 6.69 -8.31
C ILE A 161 -11.35 6.96 -9.37
N ASN A 162 -12.58 6.59 -9.09
CA ASN A 162 -13.72 6.80 -9.96
C ASN A 162 -14.67 7.84 -9.34
N VAL A 163 -14.54 9.10 -9.76
CA VAL A 163 -15.40 10.19 -9.34
C VAL A 163 -16.74 10.08 -10.05
N THR A 164 -17.84 10.08 -9.28
CA THR A 164 -19.22 9.99 -9.81
C THR A 164 -20.01 11.26 -9.57
N GLN A 165 -19.61 12.08 -8.59
CA GLN A 165 -20.23 13.39 -8.37
C GLN A 165 -19.54 14.43 -9.25
N SER A 166 -20.33 15.13 -10.06
CA SER A 166 -19.88 16.20 -10.97
C SER A 166 -18.66 15.85 -11.83
N PRO A 167 -18.58 14.65 -12.45
CA PRO A 167 -17.35 14.13 -13.09
C PRO A 167 -16.91 14.95 -14.31
N THR A 168 -17.80 15.77 -14.87
CA THR A 168 -17.55 16.63 -16.04
C THR A 168 -17.21 18.08 -15.68
N ASP A 169 -17.50 18.51 -14.44
CA ASP A 169 -17.07 19.80 -13.94
C ASP A 169 -15.57 19.80 -13.70
N TYR A 170 -14.87 20.84 -14.14
CA TYR A 170 -13.40 20.85 -14.08
C TYR A 170 -12.90 20.96 -12.64
N GLU A 171 -13.37 21.95 -11.90
CA GLU A 171 -12.87 22.23 -10.56
C GLU A 171 -13.40 21.22 -9.53
N GLU A 172 -14.72 20.94 -9.58
CA GLU A 172 -15.36 20.06 -8.63
C GLU A 172 -14.88 18.60 -8.78
N SER A 173 -14.75 18.11 -10.00
CA SER A 173 -14.30 16.73 -10.22
C SER A 173 -12.86 16.51 -9.75
N ARG A 174 -11.97 17.49 -9.95
CA ARG A 174 -10.59 17.46 -9.46
C ARG A 174 -10.56 17.41 -7.92
N LEU A 175 -11.30 18.30 -7.26
CA LEU A 175 -11.39 18.29 -5.80
C LEU A 175 -11.97 16.98 -5.28
N ASN A 176 -13.02 16.47 -5.90
CA ASN A 176 -13.66 15.21 -5.49
C ASN A 176 -12.69 14.02 -5.59
N GLY A 177 -11.89 13.94 -6.65
CA GLY A 177 -10.89 12.90 -6.79
C GLY A 177 -9.75 13.03 -5.78
N GLN A 178 -9.29 14.25 -5.50
CA GLN A 178 -8.31 14.54 -4.46
C GLN A 178 -8.82 14.12 -3.07
N LEU A 179 -10.09 14.41 -2.75
CA LEU A 179 -10.70 14.01 -1.47
C LEU A 179 -10.83 12.49 -1.36
N LEU A 180 -11.24 11.80 -2.43
CA LEU A 180 -11.27 10.33 -2.47
C LEU A 180 -9.87 9.72 -2.28
N GLY A 181 -8.86 10.30 -2.93
CA GLY A 181 -7.46 9.88 -2.76
C GLY A 181 -7.00 10.03 -1.32
N LYS A 182 -7.27 11.19 -0.71
CA LYS A 182 -6.94 11.47 0.70
C LYS A 182 -7.63 10.51 1.65
N GLU A 183 -8.91 10.23 1.44
CA GLU A 183 -9.72 9.44 2.36
C GLU A 183 -9.41 7.93 2.29
N PHE A 184 -9.18 7.39 1.09
CA PHE A 184 -9.07 5.94 0.89
C PHE A 184 -7.71 5.47 0.41
N VAL A 185 -7.04 6.19 -0.50
CA VAL A 185 -5.76 5.76 -1.10
C VAL A 185 -4.61 5.98 -0.12
N VAL A 186 -4.50 7.18 0.42
CA VAL A 186 -3.39 7.55 1.33
C VAL A 186 -3.30 6.61 2.53
N PRO A 187 -4.39 6.37 3.31
CA PRO A 187 -4.29 5.49 4.46
C PRO A 187 -4.01 4.03 4.08
N ASP A 188 -4.54 3.54 2.95
CA ASP A 188 -4.25 2.17 2.53
C ASP A 188 -2.77 1.99 2.15
N ILE A 189 -2.18 2.94 1.41
CA ILE A 189 -0.77 2.89 1.01
C ILE A 189 0.15 3.00 2.24
N VAL A 190 -0.10 3.97 3.13
CA VAL A 190 0.73 4.20 4.33
C VAL A 190 0.65 3.01 5.29
N ASN A 191 -0.56 2.51 5.59
CA ASN A 191 -0.76 1.41 6.53
C ASN A 191 -0.21 0.06 6.02
N ASN A 192 -0.05 -0.09 4.70
CA ASN A 192 0.53 -1.29 4.10
C ASN A 192 2.03 -1.11 3.77
N ASN A 193 2.68 -0.05 4.27
CA ASN A 193 4.13 0.20 4.17
C ASN A 193 4.66 0.14 2.74
N PHE A 194 3.99 0.80 1.81
CA PHE A 194 4.50 0.90 0.44
C PHE A 194 5.82 1.68 0.42
N THR A 195 6.74 1.24 -0.44
CA THR A 195 8.04 1.88 -0.61
C THR A 195 7.93 3.16 -1.42
N ALA A 196 7.15 3.13 -2.51
CA ALA A 196 6.98 4.26 -3.40
C ALA A 196 5.56 4.34 -3.97
N ALA A 197 5.19 5.53 -4.47
CA ALA A 197 3.96 5.77 -5.20
C ALA A 197 4.17 6.75 -6.35
N VAL A 198 3.46 6.54 -7.46
CA VAL A 198 3.45 7.42 -8.63
C VAL A 198 2.02 7.93 -8.84
N ASP A 199 1.81 9.21 -8.64
CA ASP A 199 0.54 9.90 -8.91
C ASP A 199 0.57 10.42 -10.34
N VAL A 200 -0.32 9.90 -11.20
CA VAL A 200 -0.26 10.10 -12.67
C VAL A 200 -1.23 11.18 -13.12
N HIS A 201 -0.70 12.15 -13.83
CA HIS A 201 -1.42 13.33 -14.31
C HIS A 201 -1.09 13.70 -15.76
N TYR A 202 -1.75 14.74 -16.27
CA TYR A 202 -1.46 15.38 -17.55
C TYR A 202 -1.03 16.83 -17.38
N SER A 203 0.08 17.20 -18.05
CA SER A 203 0.51 18.57 -18.27
C SER A 203 0.12 19.04 -19.67
N ASN A 204 -0.42 20.24 -19.79
CA ASN A 204 -0.68 20.91 -21.06
C ASN A 204 0.43 21.90 -21.47
N GLY A 205 1.59 21.86 -20.82
CA GLY A 205 2.72 22.74 -21.11
C GLY A 205 2.58 24.18 -20.59
N ASN A 206 1.52 24.51 -19.87
CA ASN A 206 1.27 25.89 -19.39
C ASN A 206 2.34 26.40 -18.39
N TRP A 207 3.16 25.52 -17.86
CA TRP A 207 4.28 25.86 -16.97
C TRP A 207 5.60 26.13 -17.70
N GLY A 208 5.60 26.12 -19.04
CA GLY A 208 6.80 26.28 -19.86
C GLY A 208 7.67 25.02 -19.93
N VAL A 209 7.17 23.89 -19.41
CA VAL A 209 7.74 22.55 -19.54
C VAL A 209 6.65 21.63 -20.10
N GLU A 210 7.03 20.66 -20.89
CA GLU A 210 6.12 19.69 -21.51
C GLU A 210 5.71 18.63 -20.47
N GLY A 211 6.38 17.49 -20.46
CA GLY A 211 6.23 16.49 -19.40
C GLY A 211 7.20 16.75 -18.25
N PHE A 212 6.74 16.55 -17.00
CA PHE A 212 7.60 16.75 -15.85
C PHE A 212 7.27 15.81 -14.68
N ILE A 213 8.22 15.76 -13.75
CA ILE A 213 8.13 14.95 -12.56
C ILE A 213 8.64 15.76 -11.37
N PHE A 214 8.05 15.56 -10.20
CA PHE A 214 8.51 16.18 -8.97
C PHE A 214 8.02 15.46 -7.72
N THR A 215 8.62 15.79 -6.58
CA THR A 215 8.07 15.48 -5.26
C THR A 215 7.66 16.76 -4.53
N PRO A 216 6.57 16.75 -3.76
CA PRO A 216 6.23 17.90 -2.92
C PRO A 216 7.08 18.01 -1.66
N ASN A 217 7.86 16.98 -1.33
CA ASN A 217 8.72 16.93 -0.14
C ASN A 217 10.11 16.40 -0.46
N GLU A 218 11.03 17.31 -0.76
CA GLU A 218 12.44 16.98 -1.06
C GLU A 218 13.19 16.36 0.13
N ASN A 219 12.68 16.49 1.35
CA ASN A 219 13.26 15.82 2.51
C ASN A 219 12.92 14.33 2.58
N ASN A 220 11.92 13.87 1.83
CA ASN A 220 11.68 12.44 1.65
C ASN A 220 12.71 11.87 0.68
N THR A 221 13.71 11.15 1.22
CA THR A 221 14.87 10.68 0.47
C THR A 221 14.48 9.80 -0.71
N VAL A 222 13.50 8.91 -0.54
CA VAL A 222 13.08 7.97 -1.59
C VAL A 222 12.42 8.74 -2.75
N SER A 223 11.50 9.66 -2.46
CA SER A 223 10.80 10.40 -3.52
C SER A 223 11.73 11.36 -4.26
N SER A 224 12.61 12.08 -3.54
CA SER A 224 13.58 12.98 -4.14
C SER A 224 14.57 12.23 -5.04
N GLN A 225 15.16 11.14 -4.54
CA GLN A 225 16.08 10.32 -5.33
C GLN A 225 15.40 9.70 -6.54
N LEU A 226 14.16 9.20 -6.39
CA LEU A 226 13.40 8.60 -7.50
C LEU A 226 13.10 9.65 -8.58
N GLY A 227 12.54 10.81 -8.21
CA GLY A 227 12.18 11.86 -9.14
C GLY A 227 13.40 12.37 -9.93
N HIS A 228 14.50 12.67 -9.24
CA HIS A 228 15.75 13.08 -9.88
C HIS A 228 16.36 11.97 -10.75
N ALA A 229 16.32 10.72 -10.30
CA ALA A 229 16.84 9.60 -11.09
C ALA A 229 16.09 9.42 -12.41
N ILE A 230 14.76 9.57 -12.41
CA ILE A 230 13.94 9.52 -13.63
C ILE A 230 14.30 10.67 -14.55
N ALA A 231 14.29 11.91 -14.08
CA ALA A 231 14.60 13.08 -14.91
C ALA A 231 16.04 13.07 -15.47
N ASN A 232 16.99 12.53 -14.73
CA ASN A 232 18.37 12.37 -15.20
C ASN A 232 18.54 11.24 -16.21
N ASN A 233 17.62 10.27 -16.25
CA ASN A 233 17.72 9.12 -17.15
C ASN A 233 17.03 9.37 -18.50
N PHE A 234 15.96 10.18 -18.52
CA PHE A 234 15.12 10.37 -19.70
C PHE A 234 15.13 11.81 -20.18
N PRO A 235 15.50 12.08 -21.46
CA PRO A 235 15.54 13.43 -22.00
C PRO A 235 14.15 14.03 -22.28
N TRP A 236 13.10 13.21 -22.28
CA TRP A 236 11.72 13.63 -22.57
C TRP A 236 10.96 14.09 -21.33
N ILE A 237 11.56 14.03 -20.13
CA ILE A 237 10.93 14.48 -18.88
C ILE A 237 11.86 15.40 -18.07
N THR A 238 11.31 16.45 -17.49
CA THR A 238 12.05 17.44 -16.71
C THR A 238 11.70 17.31 -15.23
N TYR A 239 12.70 17.43 -14.32
CA TYR A 239 12.39 17.64 -12.92
C TYR A 239 11.98 19.09 -12.71
N TYR A 240 10.70 19.33 -12.41
CA TYR A 240 10.15 20.68 -12.30
C TYR A 240 9.02 20.71 -11.29
N THR A 241 9.13 21.58 -10.29
CA THR A 241 8.06 21.80 -9.29
C THR A 241 7.26 23.04 -9.70
N PRO A 242 6.00 22.90 -10.12
CA PRO A 242 5.18 24.03 -10.49
C PRO A 242 4.91 24.96 -9.29
N PRO A 243 4.74 26.26 -9.50
CA PRO A 243 4.35 27.17 -8.41
C PRO A 243 2.90 26.86 -7.97
N ASN A 244 2.71 26.72 -6.65
CA ASN A 244 1.38 26.48 -6.04
C ASN A 244 0.63 25.24 -6.54
N PRO A 245 1.23 24.04 -6.57
CA PRO A 245 0.51 22.82 -6.94
C PRO A 245 -0.56 22.52 -5.88
N THR A 246 -1.77 22.13 -6.31
CA THR A 246 -2.89 21.87 -5.39
C THR A 246 -3.07 20.38 -5.07
N SER A 247 -2.92 19.49 -6.06
CA SER A 247 -3.11 18.04 -5.86
C SER A 247 -2.15 17.42 -4.82
N PRO A 248 -0.88 17.85 -4.70
CA PRO A 248 0.04 17.30 -3.71
C PRO A 248 -0.45 17.38 -2.27
N GLN A 249 -1.26 18.39 -1.94
CA GLN A 249 -1.78 18.58 -0.58
C GLN A 249 -2.73 17.46 -0.12
N TYR A 250 -3.32 16.76 -1.06
CA TYR A 250 -4.33 15.73 -0.77
C TYR A 250 -3.79 14.30 -0.85
N VAL A 251 -2.84 14.04 -1.73
CA VAL A 251 -2.37 12.68 -2.02
C VAL A 251 -0.86 12.55 -1.78
N THR A 252 -0.03 13.14 -2.64
CA THR A 252 1.42 12.88 -2.66
C THR A 252 2.14 13.42 -1.44
N GLY A 253 1.75 14.61 -0.93
CA GLY A 253 2.30 15.18 0.30
C GLY A 253 2.03 14.29 1.51
N PRO A 254 0.76 13.96 1.81
CA PRO A 254 0.44 13.03 2.90
C PRO A 254 1.10 11.65 2.78
N LEU A 255 1.32 11.12 1.57
CA LEU A 255 2.09 9.89 1.36
C LEU A 255 3.55 10.08 1.77
N ASN A 256 4.18 11.18 1.35
CA ASN A 256 5.56 11.50 1.73
C ASN A 256 5.71 11.72 3.24
N ASP A 257 4.76 12.38 3.87
CA ASP A 257 4.72 12.59 5.32
C ASP A 257 4.54 11.26 6.07
N GLY A 258 3.83 10.31 5.45
CA GLY A 258 3.68 8.93 5.92
C GLY A 258 4.87 8.01 5.65
N GLY A 259 5.98 8.53 5.09
CA GLY A 259 7.21 7.78 4.83
C GLY A 259 7.25 7.07 3.47
N VAL A 260 6.23 7.22 2.63
CA VAL A 260 6.19 6.65 1.28
C VAL A 260 6.91 7.57 0.30
N GLY A 261 7.75 7.03 -0.58
CA GLY A 261 8.45 7.81 -1.61
C GLY A 261 7.54 8.19 -2.77
N ALA A 262 6.60 9.12 -2.54
CA ALA A 262 5.61 9.49 -3.53
C ALA A 262 6.06 10.63 -4.44
N ILE A 263 5.87 10.46 -5.75
CA ILE A 263 6.18 11.42 -6.81
C ILE A 263 4.93 11.70 -7.65
N ILE A 264 4.92 12.87 -8.29
CA ILE A 264 3.92 13.24 -9.28
C ILE A 264 4.56 13.14 -10.66
N TYR A 265 3.89 12.46 -11.57
CA TYR A 265 4.25 12.37 -12.98
C TYR A 265 3.19 13.06 -13.81
N GLU A 266 3.60 14.04 -14.60
CA GLU A 266 2.79 14.84 -15.50
C GLU A 266 3.19 14.51 -16.94
N ALA A 267 2.42 13.64 -17.60
CA ALA A 267 2.61 13.35 -19.02
C ALA A 267 2.16 14.54 -19.88
N TYR A 268 2.80 14.76 -21.04
CA TYR A 268 2.44 15.87 -21.90
C TYR A 268 1.20 15.57 -22.76
N THR A 269 0.20 16.44 -22.73
CA THR A 269 -1.09 16.22 -23.42
C THR A 269 -1.01 16.26 -24.94
N GLU A 270 -0.03 16.99 -25.49
CA GLU A 270 0.13 17.16 -26.93
C GLU A 270 0.98 16.04 -27.57
N ASP A 271 1.55 15.14 -26.77
CA ASP A 271 2.21 13.95 -27.28
C ASP A 271 1.20 13.01 -27.95
N ASP A 272 1.61 12.38 -29.05
CA ASP A 272 0.85 11.26 -29.62
C ASP A 272 0.74 10.14 -28.59
N ASN A 273 -0.42 9.47 -28.53
CA ASN A 273 -0.65 8.38 -27.58
C ASN A 273 0.42 7.28 -27.62
N ASN A 274 1.02 7.02 -28.81
CA ASN A 274 2.09 6.03 -28.92
C ASN A 274 3.39 6.52 -28.27
N VAL A 275 3.66 7.83 -28.34
CA VAL A 275 4.82 8.45 -27.69
C VAL A 275 4.66 8.37 -26.17
N THR A 276 3.52 8.83 -25.64
CA THR A 276 3.22 8.74 -24.21
C THR A 276 3.28 7.28 -23.72
N LEU A 277 2.70 6.34 -24.48
CA LEU A 277 2.71 4.92 -24.11
C LEU A 277 4.15 4.37 -24.05
N GLU A 278 5.05 4.78 -24.93
CA GLU A 278 6.46 4.33 -24.88
C GLU A 278 7.19 4.97 -23.71
N HIS A 279 6.99 6.26 -23.43
CA HIS A 279 7.51 6.95 -22.26
C HIS A 279 7.07 6.24 -20.97
N ASP A 280 5.80 5.87 -20.87
CA ASP A 280 5.24 5.15 -19.73
C ASP A 280 5.87 3.75 -19.58
N ARG A 281 6.09 3.02 -20.68
CA ARG A 281 6.78 1.71 -20.67
C ARG A 281 8.21 1.80 -20.15
N GLU A 282 8.93 2.82 -20.63
CA GLU A 282 10.30 3.09 -20.19
C GLU A 282 10.33 3.44 -18.70
N MET A 283 9.41 4.29 -18.24
CA MET A 283 9.30 4.71 -16.85
C MET A 283 8.98 3.54 -15.92
N VAL A 284 8.00 2.69 -16.26
CA VAL A 284 7.65 1.50 -15.48
C VAL A 284 8.86 0.59 -15.28
N LYS A 285 9.61 0.28 -16.36
CA LYS A 285 10.81 -0.55 -16.29
C LYS A 285 11.92 0.10 -15.47
N PHE A 286 12.09 1.40 -15.62
CA PHE A 286 13.12 2.14 -14.90
C PHE A 286 12.83 2.15 -13.39
N ILE A 287 11.60 2.47 -12.99
CA ILE A 287 11.17 2.49 -11.58
C ILE A 287 11.37 1.11 -10.96
N ASP A 288 10.98 0.04 -11.64
CA ASP A 288 11.17 -1.33 -11.18
C ASP A 288 12.64 -1.65 -10.93
N LYS A 289 13.49 -1.37 -11.90
CA LYS A 289 14.94 -1.60 -11.79
C LYS A 289 15.60 -0.74 -10.71
N TRP A 290 15.11 0.48 -10.51
CA TRP A 290 15.63 1.39 -9.49
C TRP A 290 15.20 0.92 -8.10
N ALA A 291 13.91 0.66 -7.92
CA ALA A 291 13.33 0.28 -6.64
C ALA A 291 13.76 -1.11 -6.16
N SER A 292 14.02 -2.05 -7.07
CA SER A 292 14.51 -3.39 -6.72
C SER A 292 15.89 -3.42 -6.03
N LYS A 293 16.53 -2.25 -5.89
CA LYS A 293 17.82 -2.10 -5.22
C LYS A 293 17.70 -1.52 -3.80
N LEU A 294 16.48 -1.12 -3.42
CA LEU A 294 16.17 -0.62 -2.07
C LEU A 294 16.00 -1.79 -1.10
#